data_ec942c07f7fbcb7357985b31446f30db
#
_entry.id   ec942c07f7fbcb7357985b31446f30db
#
_cell.length_a   1.000
_cell.length_b   1.000
_cell.length_c   1.000
_cell.angle_alpha   90.00
_cell.angle_beta   90.00
_cell.angle_gamma   90.00
#
_symmetry.space_group_name_H-M   'P 1'
#
loop_
_entity.id
_entity.type
_entity.pdbx_description
1 polymer ?
#
loop_
_entity_poly.entity_id
_entity_poly.type
_entity_poly.pdbx_seq_one_letter_code
_entity_poly.pdbx_strand_id
1 'polypeptide(L)'
;MALNRHELGAEEIKVIVDDAQKVVEISKVCSISDAIGESIGIEKMSAEYTKALFRELEIMITTEGLDNIFYERAFERLIPQGYSFYVMDTTEFFSAELDTVEDFQQAHKLIPASLY
;
A
#
# COMPACT_ATOMS: atom_id res chain seq x y z
N MET A 1 -4.89 6.72 0.46
CA MET A 1 -3.72 5.88 0.12
C MET A 1 -2.95 6.53 -1.00
N ALA A 2 -1.69 6.79 -0.79
CA ALA A 2 -0.82 7.30 -1.83
C ALA A 2 -0.44 6.17 -2.79
N LEU A 3 -0.44 6.47 -4.09
CA LEU A 3 -0.30 5.48 -5.16
C LEU A 3 0.77 5.92 -6.16
N ASN A 4 1.59 4.98 -6.59
CA ASN A 4 2.53 5.16 -7.69
C ASN A 4 2.14 4.27 -8.87
N ARG A 5 2.13 4.83 -10.09
CA ARG A 5 1.72 4.15 -11.33
C ARG A 5 2.91 3.74 -12.21
N HIS A 6 4.01 3.34 -11.62
CA HIS A 6 5.12 2.79 -12.38
C HIS A 6 4.86 1.32 -12.78
N GLU A 7 5.82 0.72 -13.49
CA GLU A 7 5.78 -0.69 -13.84
C GLU A 7 5.72 -1.57 -12.58
N LEU A 8 4.76 -2.51 -12.56
CA LEU A 8 4.50 -3.37 -11.41
C LEU A 8 5.21 -4.71 -11.54
N GLY A 9 5.88 -5.13 -10.47
CA GLY A 9 6.46 -6.45 -10.32
C GLY A 9 5.65 -7.36 -9.39
N ALA A 10 6.22 -8.53 -9.05
CA ALA A 10 5.56 -9.51 -8.19
C ALA A 10 5.57 -9.11 -6.71
N GLU A 11 6.51 -8.28 -6.28
CA GLU A 11 6.69 -7.94 -4.86
C GLU A 11 5.89 -6.72 -4.42
N GLU A 12 5.44 -5.88 -5.36
CA GLU A 12 4.72 -4.66 -5.04
C GLU A 12 3.31 -4.95 -4.54
N ILE A 13 2.84 -4.12 -3.62
CA ILE A 13 1.46 -4.13 -3.13
C ILE A 13 0.57 -3.45 -4.15
N LYS A 14 -0.09 -4.24 -4.97
CA LYS A 14 -0.93 -3.79 -6.07
C LYS A 14 -2.29 -3.32 -5.59
N VAL A 15 -2.83 -2.30 -6.25
CA VAL A 15 -4.09 -1.66 -5.89
C VAL A 15 -5.03 -1.67 -7.09
N ILE A 16 -6.25 -2.17 -6.86
CA ILE A 16 -7.36 -2.11 -7.81
C ILE A 16 -8.43 -1.19 -7.23
N VAL A 17 -8.98 -0.31 -8.07
CA VAL A 17 -10.02 0.64 -7.68
C VAL A 17 -11.29 0.47 -8.51
N ASP A 18 -12.40 0.97 -7.98
CA ASP A 18 -13.64 1.13 -8.75
C ASP A 18 -13.64 2.45 -9.56
N ASP A 19 -14.76 2.73 -10.22
CA ASP A 19 -14.93 3.94 -11.05
C ASP A 19 -14.85 5.24 -10.24
N ALA A 20 -15.08 5.17 -8.92
CA ALA A 20 -14.97 6.31 -8.01
C ALA A 20 -13.54 6.49 -7.44
N GLN A 21 -12.56 5.71 -7.91
CA GLN A 21 -11.18 5.69 -7.40
C GLN A 21 -11.08 5.19 -5.95
N LYS A 22 -12.06 4.40 -5.51
CA LYS A 22 -12.05 3.75 -4.20
C LYS A 22 -11.40 2.38 -4.32
N VAL A 23 -10.51 2.05 -3.41
CA VAL A 23 -9.79 0.77 -3.39
C VAL A 23 -10.77 -0.38 -3.14
N VAL A 24 -10.81 -1.34 -4.05
CA VAL A 24 -11.64 -2.55 -3.95
C VAL A 24 -10.81 -3.82 -3.74
N GLU A 25 -9.52 -3.78 -4.07
CA GLU A 25 -8.59 -4.86 -3.80
C GLU A 25 -7.18 -4.29 -3.58
N ILE A 26 -6.46 -4.87 -2.62
CA ILE A 26 -5.08 -4.53 -2.33
C ILE A 26 -4.34 -5.82 -1.98
N SER A 27 -3.34 -6.20 -2.77
CA SER A 27 -2.67 -7.49 -2.62
C SER A 27 -1.39 -7.56 -3.44
N LYS A 28 -0.47 -8.43 -3.03
CA LYS A 28 0.67 -8.83 -3.87
C LYS A 28 0.27 -9.77 -5.00
N VAL A 29 -0.86 -10.45 -4.87
CA VAL A 29 -1.27 -11.56 -5.77
C VAL A 29 -2.40 -11.21 -6.72
N CYS A 30 -2.96 -9.99 -6.66
CA CYS A 30 -4.00 -9.59 -7.62
C CYS A 30 -3.42 -9.41 -9.03
N SER A 31 -4.31 -9.39 -10.03
CA SER A 31 -3.91 -9.26 -11.43
C SER A 31 -3.20 -7.94 -11.69
N ILE A 32 -1.99 -8.01 -12.27
CA ILE A 32 -1.23 -6.82 -12.68
C ILE A 32 -2.00 -6.02 -13.73
N SER A 33 -2.76 -6.69 -14.62
CA SER A 33 -3.53 -6.02 -15.68
C SER A 33 -4.70 -5.18 -15.14
N ASP A 34 -5.23 -5.53 -13.96
CA ASP A 34 -6.34 -4.83 -13.33
C ASP A 34 -5.88 -3.76 -12.33
N ALA A 35 -4.63 -3.86 -11.89
CA ALA A 35 -4.06 -2.92 -10.93
C ALA A 35 -3.75 -1.58 -11.60
N ILE A 36 -4.10 -0.48 -10.91
CA ILE A 36 -3.76 0.88 -11.37
C ILE A 36 -2.39 1.37 -10.89
N GLY A 37 -1.80 0.68 -9.92
CA GLY A 37 -0.52 1.06 -9.35
C GLY A 37 -0.23 0.29 -8.09
N GLU A 38 0.79 0.73 -7.35
CA GLU A 38 1.16 0.18 -6.05
C GLU A 38 0.94 1.19 -4.91
N SER A 39 0.64 0.67 -3.73
CA SER A 39 0.69 1.46 -2.50
C SER A 39 2.15 1.75 -2.14
N ILE A 40 2.44 3.00 -1.79
CA ILE A 40 3.78 3.41 -1.32
C ILE A 40 3.89 3.47 0.20
N GLY A 41 2.89 2.94 0.92
CA GLY A 41 2.91 2.86 2.38
C GLY A 41 2.63 4.19 3.09
N ILE A 42 1.93 5.11 2.45
CA ILE A 42 1.52 6.38 3.05
C ILE A 42 0.01 6.49 2.97
N GLU A 43 -0.66 6.44 4.12
CA GLU A 43 -2.10 6.51 4.23
C GLU A 43 -2.53 7.60 5.21
N LYS A 44 -3.55 8.36 4.80
CA LYS A 44 -4.28 9.25 5.71
C LYS A 44 -5.60 8.58 6.10
N MET A 45 -5.81 8.42 7.39
CA MET A 45 -6.96 7.69 7.93
C MET A 45 -7.82 8.58 8.81
N SER A 46 -9.14 8.33 8.80
CA SER A 46 -10.04 8.88 9.81
C SER A 46 -9.84 8.17 11.15
N ALA A 47 -10.29 8.79 12.24
CA ALA A 47 -10.29 8.15 13.55
C ALA A 47 -11.12 6.84 13.55
N GLU A 48 -12.23 6.83 12.84
CA GLU A 48 -13.09 5.64 12.70
C GLU A 48 -12.36 4.50 11.99
N TYR A 49 -11.71 4.80 10.86
CA TYR A 49 -10.91 3.81 10.14
C TYR A 49 -9.78 3.26 11.02
N THR A 50 -9.07 4.13 11.73
CA THR A 50 -7.97 3.75 12.60
C THR A 50 -8.43 2.77 13.70
N LYS A 51 -9.59 3.00 14.30
CA LYS A 51 -10.16 2.08 15.29
C LYS A 51 -10.49 0.72 14.70
N ALA A 52 -11.07 0.71 13.49
CA ALA A 52 -11.38 -0.53 12.80
C ALA A 52 -10.10 -1.30 12.43
N LEU A 53 -9.07 -0.59 11.98
CA LEU A 53 -7.77 -1.17 11.64
C LEU A 53 -7.09 -1.81 12.86
N PHE A 54 -7.02 -1.13 13.98
CA PHE A 54 -6.42 -1.68 15.18
C PHE A 54 -7.16 -2.93 15.68
N ARG A 55 -8.48 -2.94 15.62
CA ARG A 55 -9.29 -4.10 15.97
C ARG A 55 -9.00 -5.28 15.05
N GLU A 56 -8.90 -5.03 13.74
CA GLU A 56 -8.59 -6.06 12.76
C GLU A 56 -7.19 -6.64 12.95
N LEU A 57 -6.19 -5.78 13.15
CA LEU A 57 -4.82 -6.19 13.43
C LEU A 57 -4.71 -7.01 14.72
N GLU A 58 -5.43 -6.62 15.76
CA GLU A 58 -5.46 -7.36 17.03
C GLU A 58 -6.02 -8.77 16.83
N ILE A 59 -7.11 -8.91 16.09
CA ILE A 59 -7.70 -10.21 15.75
C ILE A 59 -6.70 -11.05 14.95
N MET A 60 -6.07 -10.47 13.93
CA MET A 60 -5.11 -11.18 13.08
C MET A 60 -3.93 -11.71 13.89
N ILE A 61 -3.39 -10.93 14.79
CA ILE A 61 -2.19 -11.29 15.55
C ILE A 61 -2.53 -12.20 16.73
N THR A 62 -3.48 -11.80 17.58
CA THR A 62 -3.74 -12.49 18.84
C THR A 62 -4.64 -13.71 18.69
N THR A 63 -5.60 -13.67 17.79
CA THR A 63 -6.59 -14.76 17.60
C THR A 63 -6.16 -15.71 16.48
N GLU A 64 -5.65 -15.18 15.37
CA GLU A 64 -5.32 -15.98 14.19
C GLU A 64 -3.82 -16.29 14.05
N GLY A 65 -2.97 -15.67 14.86
CA GLY A 65 -1.52 -15.90 14.83
C GLY A 65 -0.83 -15.39 13.56
N LEU A 66 -1.41 -14.42 12.86
CA LEU A 66 -0.91 -13.87 11.60
C LEU A 66 0.08 -12.72 11.87
N ASP A 67 1.23 -13.05 12.47
CA ASP A 67 2.26 -12.09 12.83
C ASP A 67 3.40 -12.00 11.81
N ASN A 68 3.37 -12.81 10.76
CA ASN A 68 4.41 -12.90 9.73
C ASN A 68 3.94 -12.52 8.33
N ILE A 69 2.82 -11.82 8.21
CA ILE A 69 2.29 -11.31 6.95
C ILE A 69 2.33 -9.78 6.94
N PHE A 70 2.27 -9.19 5.75
CA PHE A 70 2.28 -7.75 5.61
C PHE A 70 0.97 -7.12 6.11
N TYR A 71 1.05 -5.93 6.68
CA TYR A 71 -0.09 -5.28 7.37
C TYR A 71 -1.21 -4.87 6.40
N GLU A 72 -0.92 -4.72 5.12
CA GLU A 72 -1.92 -4.37 4.10
C GLU A 72 -3.00 -5.44 3.96
N ARG A 73 -2.75 -6.65 4.45
CA ARG A 73 -3.77 -7.68 4.58
C ARG A 73 -4.94 -7.22 5.45
N ALA A 74 -4.68 -6.42 6.48
CA ALA A 74 -5.74 -5.83 7.31
C ALA A 74 -6.59 -4.84 6.51
N PHE A 75 -5.97 -4.03 5.65
CA PHE A 75 -6.71 -3.13 4.75
C PHE A 75 -7.65 -3.91 3.83
N GLU A 76 -7.16 -4.98 3.24
CA GLU A 76 -7.96 -5.85 2.36
C GLU A 76 -9.17 -6.43 3.12
N ARG A 77 -8.96 -6.89 4.35
CA ARG A 77 -10.02 -7.47 5.18
C ARG A 77 -11.07 -6.45 5.62
N LEU A 78 -10.73 -5.17 5.68
CA LEU A 78 -11.66 -4.10 6.03
C LEU A 78 -12.56 -3.67 4.88
N ILE A 79 -12.17 -3.93 3.64
CA ILE A 79 -12.96 -3.54 2.45
C ILE A 79 -14.38 -4.10 2.49
N PRO A 80 -14.61 -5.42 2.69
CA PRO A 80 -15.96 -5.96 2.77
C PRO A 80 -16.74 -5.51 4.00
N GLN A 81 -16.08 -4.94 5.00
CA GLN A 81 -16.71 -4.35 6.18
C GLN A 81 -17.13 -2.90 5.97
N GLY A 82 -16.91 -2.34 4.77
CA GLY A 82 -17.29 -0.98 4.41
C GLY A 82 -16.19 0.07 4.62
N TYR A 83 -14.97 -0.35 4.98
CA TYR A 83 -13.84 0.56 5.18
C TYR A 83 -12.86 0.44 4.03
N SER A 84 -12.58 1.53 3.34
CA SER A 84 -11.59 1.55 2.28
C SER A 84 -10.99 2.93 2.08
N PHE A 85 -9.96 3.00 1.24
CA PHE A 85 -9.28 4.23 0.89
C PHE A 85 -9.73 4.72 -0.49
N TYR A 86 -9.69 6.04 -0.68
CA TYR A 86 -9.53 6.62 -2.00
C TYR A 86 -8.05 6.74 -2.30
N VAL A 87 -7.68 6.59 -3.57
CA VAL A 87 -6.29 6.73 -3.98
C VAL A 87 -5.94 8.18 -4.28
N MET A 88 -4.69 8.52 -4.02
CA MET A 88 -4.07 9.77 -4.47
C MET A 88 -2.85 9.41 -5.30
N ASP A 89 -2.85 9.78 -6.57
CA ASP A 89 -1.73 9.53 -7.47
C ASP A 89 -0.55 10.44 -7.10
N THR A 90 0.56 9.83 -6.73
CA THR A 90 1.79 10.52 -6.35
C THR A 90 2.93 10.24 -7.33
N THR A 91 2.62 9.71 -8.50
CA THR A 91 3.62 9.30 -9.51
C THR A 91 4.55 10.44 -9.93
N GLU A 92 4.05 11.68 -9.94
CA GLU A 92 4.86 12.88 -10.28
C GLU A 92 5.91 13.23 -9.21
N PHE A 93 5.78 12.70 -7.99
CA PHE A 93 6.72 12.95 -6.91
C PHE A 93 7.72 11.82 -6.81
N PHE A 94 8.97 12.15 -6.57
CA PHE A 94 9.98 11.13 -6.34
C PHE A 94 9.67 10.36 -5.05
N SER A 95 9.71 9.03 -5.15
CA SER A 95 9.65 8.13 -4.00
C SER A 95 10.56 6.93 -4.25
N ALA A 96 11.16 6.40 -3.20
CA ALA A 96 11.98 5.20 -3.26
C ALA A 96 11.89 4.45 -1.95
N GLU A 97 11.90 3.13 -2.03
CA GLU A 97 11.97 2.24 -0.86
C GLU A 97 13.39 1.72 -0.69
N LEU A 98 13.81 1.55 0.55
CA LEU A 98 15.14 1.07 0.90
C LEU A 98 15.02 -0.27 1.63
N ASP A 99 14.65 -1.31 0.88
CA ASP A 99 14.41 -2.64 1.43
C ASP A 99 15.65 -3.53 1.40
N THR A 100 16.62 -3.22 0.53
CA THR A 100 17.83 -4.01 0.34
C THR A 100 19.08 -3.16 0.45
N VAL A 101 20.23 -3.81 0.59
CA VAL A 101 21.54 -3.13 0.57
C VAL A 101 21.76 -2.44 -0.78
N GLU A 102 21.33 -3.09 -1.86
CA GLU A 102 21.41 -2.55 -3.22
C GLU A 102 20.58 -1.27 -3.35
N ASP A 103 19.36 -1.25 -2.81
CA ASP A 103 18.51 -0.06 -2.81
C ASP A 103 19.20 1.10 -2.11
N PHE A 104 19.79 0.85 -0.96
CA PHE A 104 20.54 1.86 -0.20
C PHE A 104 21.74 2.38 -0.98
N GLN A 105 22.50 1.51 -1.62
CA GLN A 105 23.65 1.89 -2.44
C GLN A 105 23.28 2.71 -3.67
N GLN A 106 22.08 2.46 -4.24
CA GLN A 106 21.58 3.19 -5.40
C GLN A 106 20.85 4.48 -5.04
N ALA A 107 20.38 4.63 -3.81
CA ALA A 107 19.51 5.73 -3.39
C ALA A 107 20.09 7.11 -3.74
N HIS A 108 21.36 7.34 -3.46
CA HIS A 108 22.02 8.62 -3.74
C HIS A 108 22.10 8.97 -5.24
N LYS A 109 22.01 7.97 -6.12
CA LYS A 109 21.97 8.16 -7.58
C LYS A 109 20.56 8.44 -8.07
N LEU A 110 19.55 7.92 -7.36
CA LEU A 110 18.15 8.03 -7.74
C LEU A 110 17.51 9.30 -7.20
N ILE A 111 17.95 9.78 -6.03
CA ILE A 111 17.39 10.97 -5.41
C ILE A 111 17.72 12.21 -6.27
N PRO A 112 16.71 12.97 -6.71
CA PRO A 112 16.95 14.19 -7.49
C PRO A 112 17.84 15.20 -6.75
N ALA A 113 18.79 15.82 -7.44
CA ALA A 113 19.69 16.79 -6.84
C ALA A 113 18.95 17.97 -6.16
N SER A 114 17.76 18.30 -6.66
CA SER A 114 16.89 19.35 -6.07
C SER A 114 16.40 19.05 -4.66
N LEU A 115 16.55 17.79 -4.19
CA LEU A 115 16.14 17.38 -2.83
C LEU A 115 17.29 17.35 -1.83
N TYR A 116 18.49 17.64 -2.25
CA TYR A 116 19.65 17.75 -1.36
C TYR A 116 19.77 19.14 -0.73
#